data_83b88b4ecc53e6abfaf4135cb930dad8
#
_entry.id   83b88b4ecc53e6abfaf4135cb930dad8
#
_cell.length_a   1.000
_cell.length_b   1.000
_cell.length_c   1.000
_cell.angle_alpha   90.00
_cell.angle_beta   90.00
_cell.angle_gamma   90.00
#
_symmetry.space_group_name_H-M   'P 1'
#
loop_
_entity.id
_entity.type
_entity.pdbx_description
1 polymer ?
#
loop_
_entity_poly.entity_id
_entity_poly.type
_entity_poly.pdbx_seq_one_letter_code
_entity_poly.pdbx_strand_id
1 'polypeptide(L)'
;WIEKEGQTMLNLSSNDYLGLSSRQDLRDEFIEQLQESGLPFSSSSSRLLTGNFMVYTELEELMANRFGREAALLFNSGYHANTGILPALTDKQSLILADKLVHASIIDGILLSGAPYQRYRHNDYEHLEQLLAKVNELCRSVYDG
;
A
#
# COMPACT_ATOMS: atom_id res chain seq x y z
N TRP A 1 19.64 16.93 5.69
CA TRP A 1 20.41 17.89 4.90
C TRP A 1 21.04 17.17 3.72
N ILE A 2 21.19 17.84 2.59
CA ILE A 2 21.89 17.34 1.40
C ILE A 2 22.91 18.39 0.93
N GLU A 3 23.98 17.90 0.34
CA GLU A 3 24.93 18.81 -0.34
C GLU A 3 24.70 18.75 -1.84
N LYS A 4 24.51 19.90 -2.44
CA LYS A 4 24.37 20.06 -3.88
C LYS A 4 25.16 21.30 -4.33
N GLU A 5 26.08 21.10 -5.27
CA GLU A 5 26.91 22.17 -5.85
C GLU A 5 27.66 23.00 -4.79
N GLY A 6 28.15 22.33 -3.72
CA GLY A 6 28.86 22.96 -2.62
C GLY A 6 27.98 23.74 -1.62
N GLN A 7 26.66 23.60 -1.72
CA GLN A 7 25.70 24.21 -0.78
C GLN A 7 24.99 23.13 0.04
N THR A 8 24.92 23.34 1.35
CA THR A 8 24.12 22.49 2.26
C THR A 8 22.69 22.98 2.28
N MET A 9 21.74 22.10 1.92
CA MET A 9 20.33 22.42 1.84
C MET A 9 19.49 21.47 2.71
N LEU A 10 18.38 21.98 3.23
CA LEU A 10 17.39 21.15 3.91
C LEU A 10 16.64 20.29 2.87
N ASN A 11 16.70 18.97 3.05
CA ASN A 11 15.97 18.04 2.18
C ASN A 11 14.51 17.92 2.62
N LEU A 12 13.60 18.51 1.88
CA LEU A 12 12.15 18.41 2.10
C LEU A 12 11.47 17.38 1.17
N SER A 13 12.26 16.69 0.33
CA SER A 13 11.76 15.69 -0.62
C SER A 13 11.89 14.25 -0.10
N SER A 14 12.49 14.06 1.08
CA SER A 14 12.70 12.74 1.67
C SER A 14 11.45 12.24 2.38
N ASN A 15 11.17 10.95 2.23
CA ASN A 15 10.18 10.23 3.03
C ASN A 15 10.77 9.68 4.34
N ASP A 16 12.03 9.92 4.62
CA ASP A 16 12.72 9.52 5.85
C ASP A 16 12.39 10.47 7.02
N TYR A 17 11.12 10.51 7.41
CA TYR A 17 10.61 11.44 8.42
C TYR A 17 11.24 11.23 9.81
N LEU A 18 11.69 10.04 10.12
CA LEU A 18 12.31 9.68 11.40
C LEU A 18 13.84 9.67 11.34
N GLY A 19 14.44 9.95 10.18
CA GLY A 19 15.89 9.94 10.00
C GLY A 19 16.53 8.55 10.15
N LEU A 20 15.76 7.48 9.94
CA LEU A 20 16.22 6.11 10.16
C LEU A 20 17.29 5.68 9.16
N SER A 21 17.28 6.23 7.94
CA SER A 21 18.27 5.89 6.90
C SER A 21 19.71 6.23 7.29
N SER A 22 19.91 7.17 8.21
CA SER A 22 21.23 7.61 8.69
C SER A 22 21.64 7.01 10.05
N ARG A 23 20.80 6.15 10.65
CA ARG A 23 21.05 5.52 11.95
C ARG A 23 22.03 4.36 11.79
N GLN A 24 23.31 4.64 12.11
CA GLN A 24 24.38 3.65 12.03
C GLN A 24 24.19 2.52 13.05
N ASP A 25 23.72 2.83 14.26
CA ASP A 25 23.41 1.86 15.31
C ASP A 25 22.37 0.82 14.86
N LEU A 26 21.28 1.23 14.23
CA LEU A 26 20.27 0.31 13.70
C LEU A 26 20.82 -0.55 12.55
N ARG A 27 21.67 0.03 11.73
CA ARG A 27 22.31 -0.70 10.63
C ARG A 27 23.24 -1.79 11.15
N ASP A 28 24.05 -1.47 12.13
CA ASP A 28 25.03 -2.41 12.71
C ASP A 28 24.31 -3.56 13.43
N GLU A 29 23.26 -3.25 14.22
CA GLU A 29 22.38 -4.23 14.84
C GLU A 29 21.71 -5.14 13.80
N PHE A 30 21.20 -4.57 12.72
CA PHE A 30 20.56 -5.36 11.64
C PHE A 30 21.56 -6.33 10.99
N ILE A 31 22.80 -5.89 10.73
CA ILE A 31 23.83 -6.74 10.12
C ILE A 31 24.20 -7.89 11.07
N GLU A 32 24.35 -7.63 12.36
CA GLU A 32 24.63 -8.64 13.37
C GLU A 32 23.52 -9.70 13.43
N GLN A 33 22.25 -9.26 13.55
CA GLN A 33 21.10 -10.15 13.56
C GLN A 33 20.96 -10.96 12.26
N LEU A 34 21.26 -10.37 11.11
CA LEU A 34 21.21 -11.07 9.83
C LEU A 34 22.27 -12.19 9.77
N GLN A 35 23.47 -11.96 10.29
CA GLN A 35 24.52 -12.97 10.36
C GLN A 35 24.15 -14.12 11.29
N GLU A 36 23.53 -13.83 12.43
CA GLU A 36 23.10 -14.83 13.41
C GLU A 36 21.88 -15.65 12.95
N SER A 37 20.98 -15.03 12.20
CA SER A 37 19.73 -15.66 11.78
C SER A 37 19.88 -16.81 10.78
N GLY A 38 21.03 -16.87 10.08
CA GLY A 38 21.22 -17.82 8.98
C GLY A 38 20.28 -17.62 7.79
N LEU A 39 19.57 -16.50 7.73
CA LEU A 39 18.71 -16.17 6.60
C LEU A 39 19.51 -16.00 5.31
N PRO A 40 19.02 -16.48 4.17
CA PRO A 40 19.69 -16.24 2.90
C PRO A 40 19.64 -14.74 2.55
N PHE A 41 20.65 -14.28 1.82
CA PHE A 41 20.75 -12.88 1.41
C PHE A 41 19.59 -12.41 0.49
N SER A 42 18.85 -13.34 -0.10
CA SER A 42 17.75 -13.07 -1.00
C SER A 42 16.73 -14.21 -0.93
N SER A 43 15.46 -13.89 -1.14
CA SER A 43 14.40 -14.91 -1.21
C SER A 43 14.53 -15.82 -2.42
N SER A 44 15.17 -15.37 -3.51
CA SER A 44 15.41 -16.09 -4.76
C SER A 44 14.16 -16.71 -5.43
N SER A 45 12.97 -16.46 -4.90
CA SER A 45 11.70 -16.99 -5.38
C SER A 45 10.51 -16.14 -4.90
N SER A 46 9.35 -16.32 -5.51
CA SER A 46 8.11 -15.70 -5.03
C SER A 46 7.65 -16.34 -3.71
N ARG A 47 6.91 -15.59 -2.91
CA ARG A 47 6.29 -16.07 -1.65
C ARG A 47 5.34 -17.26 -1.88
N LEU A 48 4.67 -17.31 -3.03
CA LEU A 48 3.77 -18.40 -3.39
C LEU A 48 4.49 -19.75 -3.56
N LEU A 49 5.77 -19.72 -3.91
CA LEU A 49 6.58 -20.93 -4.10
C LEU A 49 7.48 -21.18 -2.89
N THR A 50 8.75 -20.80 -2.98
CA THR A 50 9.76 -21.11 -1.95
C THR A 50 10.35 -19.88 -1.27
N GLY A 51 9.90 -18.66 -1.63
CA GLY A 51 10.44 -17.40 -1.11
C GLY A 51 9.71 -16.85 0.11
N ASN A 52 8.81 -17.61 0.75
CA ASN A 52 8.10 -17.18 1.95
C ASN A 52 8.83 -17.65 3.21
N PHE A 53 9.82 -16.89 3.66
CA PHE A 53 10.56 -17.16 4.89
C PHE A 53 9.80 -16.73 6.14
N MET A 54 10.13 -17.32 7.28
CA MET A 54 9.51 -17.04 8.58
C MET A 54 9.51 -15.55 8.93
N VAL A 55 10.53 -14.81 8.54
CA VAL A 55 10.62 -13.35 8.77
C VAL A 55 9.44 -12.57 8.20
N TYR A 56 8.82 -13.03 7.11
CA TYR A 56 7.60 -12.41 6.58
C TYR A 56 6.42 -12.62 7.54
N THR A 57 6.24 -13.85 8.01
CA THR A 57 5.16 -14.19 8.94
C THR A 57 5.31 -13.43 10.25
N GLU A 58 6.50 -13.40 10.82
CA GLU A 58 6.81 -12.68 12.06
C GLU A 58 6.54 -11.18 11.94
N LEU A 59 6.94 -10.56 10.80
CA LEU A 59 6.66 -9.16 10.55
C LEU A 59 5.17 -8.89 10.37
N GLU A 60 4.46 -9.74 9.61
CA GLU A 60 3.02 -9.60 9.39
C GLU A 60 2.24 -9.75 10.69
N GLU A 61 2.58 -10.70 11.55
CA GLU A 61 1.99 -10.88 12.88
C GLU A 61 2.29 -9.68 13.79
N LEU A 62 3.53 -9.19 13.80
CA LEU A 62 3.92 -8.00 14.55
C LEU A 62 3.08 -6.79 14.12
N MET A 63 2.93 -6.56 12.82
CA MET A 63 2.15 -5.45 12.28
C MET A 63 0.66 -5.60 12.59
N ALA A 64 0.09 -6.79 12.39
CA ALA A 64 -1.30 -7.06 12.74
C ALA A 64 -1.58 -6.74 14.22
N ASN A 65 -0.73 -7.24 15.12
CA ASN A 65 -0.85 -6.99 16.56
C ASN A 65 -0.72 -5.50 16.92
N ARG A 66 0.27 -4.80 16.33
CA ARG A 66 0.50 -3.37 16.58
C ARG A 66 -0.65 -2.49 16.13
N PHE A 67 -1.33 -2.85 15.05
CA PHE A 67 -2.48 -2.11 14.53
C PHE A 67 -3.84 -2.66 14.97
N GLY A 68 -3.88 -3.67 15.83
CA GLY A 68 -5.11 -4.30 16.32
C GLY A 68 -5.95 -4.88 15.17
N ARG A 69 -5.31 -5.55 14.22
CA ARG A 69 -5.93 -6.19 13.05
C ARG A 69 -5.81 -7.70 13.14
N GLU A 70 -6.71 -8.41 12.48
CA GLU A 70 -6.69 -9.88 12.42
C GLU A 70 -5.49 -10.41 11.64
N ALA A 71 -5.08 -9.70 10.60
CA ALA A 71 -3.96 -10.05 9.76
C ALA A 71 -3.31 -8.82 9.14
N ALA A 72 -2.10 -8.98 8.64
CA ALA A 72 -1.39 -8.03 7.80
C ALA A 72 -0.78 -8.76 6.60
N LEU A 73 -0.58 -8.07 5.51
CA LEU A 73 0.09 -8.58 4.31
C LEU A 73 1.16 -7.60 3.85
N LEU A 74 2.39 -8.09 3.73
CA LEU A 74 3.53 -7.30 3.31
C LEU A 74 3.66 -7.29 1.78
N PHE A 75 3.83 -6.10 1.22
CA PHE A 75 4.14 -5.87 -0.20
C PHE A 75 5.51 -5.22 -0.34
N ASN A 76 6.20 -5.47 -1.44
CA ASN A 76 7.52 -4.90 -1.74
C ASN A 76 7.50 -3.37 -1.92
N SER A 77 6.33 -2.81 -2.23
CA SER A 77 6.13 -1.36 -2.34
C SER A 77 4.64 -1.01 -2.26
N GLY A 78 4.34 0.27 -1.97
CA GLY A 78 2.97 0.78 -2.05
C GLY A 78 2.37 0.69 -3.46
N TYR A 79 3.20 0.77 -4.51
CA TYR A 79 2.75 0.54 -5.87
C TYR A 79 2.20 -0.88 -6.05
N HIS A 80 2.96 -1.90 -5.65
CA HIS A 80 2.50 -3.29 -5.71
C HIS A 80 1.27 -3.55 -4.82
N ALA A 81 1.19 -2.91 -3.66
CA ALA A 81 -0.01 -2.99 -2.82
C ALA A 81 -1.24 -2.47 -3.58
N ASN A 82 -1.18 -1.27 -4.14
CA ASN A 82 -2.32 -0.66 -4.83
C ASN A 82 -2.71 -1.43 -6.10
N THR A 83 -1.74 -1.90 -6.88
CA THR A 83 -1.99 -2.67 -8.11
C THR A 83 -2.40 -4.13 -7.83
N GLY A 84 -2.10 -4.66 -6.67
CA GLY A 84 -2.50 -6.01 -6.26
C GLY A 84 -3.84 -6.07 -5.53
N ILE A 85 -4.08 -5.16 -4.58
CA ILE A 85 -5.26 -5.19 -3.71
C ILE A 85 -6.55 -4.88 -4.50
N LEU A 86 -6.54 -3.84 -5.35
CA LEU A 86 -7.74 -3.44 -6.07
C LEU A 86 -8.28 -4.54 -6.99
N PRO A 87 -7.48 -5.19 -7.86
CA PRO A 87 -7.95 -6.32 -8.65
C PRO A 87 -8.37 -7.54 -7.82
N ALA A 88 -7.77 -7.73 -6.63
CA ALA A 88 -8.10 -8.86 -5.78
C ALA A 88 -9.46 -8.69 -5.05
N LEU A 89 -9.87 -7.47 -4.78
CA LEU A 89 -11.08 -7.14 -4.01
C LEU A 89 -12.26 -6.72 -4.88
N THR A 90 -12.06 -6.41 -6.16
CA THR A 90 -13.09 -5.86 -7.04
C THR A 90 -13.17 -6.59 -8.37
N ASP A 91 -14.33 -6.54 -8.98
CA ASP A 91 -14.65 -7.16 -10.26
C ASP A 91 -15.57 -6.24 -11.09
N LYS A 92 -16.13 -6.78 -12.17
CA LYS A 92 -17.05 -6.03 -13.05
C LYS A 92 -18.39 -5.65 -12.40
N GLN A 93 -18.74 -6.26 -11.26
CA GLN A 93 -19.96 -5.97 -10.49
C GLN A 93 -19.69 -4.96 -9.37
N SER A 94 -18.44 -4.64 -9.12
CA SER A 94 -18.02 -3.66 -8.13
C SER A 94 -18.03 -2.25 -8.73
N LEU A 95 -18.22 -1.23 -7.91
CA LEU A 95 -18.01 0.18 -8.28
C LEU A 95 -16.94 0.79 -7.39
N ILE A 96 -15.92 1.35 -7.98
CA ILE A 96 -14.86 2.06 -7.25
C ILE A 96 -15.13 3.56 -7.29
N LEU A 97 -15.28 4.18 -6.12
CA LEU A 97 -15.32 5.64 -5.98
C LEU A 97 -13.94 6.15 -5.57
N ALA A 98 -13.28 6.89 -6.45
CA ALA A 98 -11.93 7.35 -6.25
C ALA A 98 -11.86 8.88 -6.14
N ASP A 99 -11.11 9.38 -5.17
CA ASP A 99 -10.78 10.81 -5.11
C ASP A 99 -10.03 11.23 -6.38
N LYS A 100 -10.27 12.47 -6.83
CA LYS A 100 -9.65 12.99 -8.06
C LYS A 100 -8.13 13.05 -8.01
N LEU A 101 -7.55 13.16 -6.82
CA LEU A 101 -6.11 13.27 -6.61
C LEU A 101 -5.48 12.03 -5.95
N VAL A 102 -6.10 10.85 -6.09
CA VAL A 102 -5.45 9.60 -5.65
C VAL A 102 -4.12 9.40 -6.37
N HIS A 103 -3.21 8.72 -5.71
CA HIS A 103 -1.90 8.39 -6.28
C HIS A 103 -2.04 7.61 -7.60
N ALA A 104 -1.13 7.84 -8.54
CA ALA A 104 -1.15 7.21 -9.88
C ALA A 104 -1.24 5.68 -9.81
N SER A 105 -0.57 5.03 -8.86
CA SER A 105 -0.64 3.58 -8.68
C SER A 105 -2.04 3.06 -8.31
N ILE A 106 -2.88 3.88 -7.67
CA ILE A 106 -4.28 3.54 -7.41
C ILE A 106 -5.06 3.54 -8.72
N ILE A 107 -4.82 4.51 -9.60
CA ILE A 107 -5.43 4.53 -10.94
C ILE A 107 -5.02 3.28 -11.72
N ASP A 108 -3.73 2.90 -11.70
CA ASP A 108 -3.25 1.69 -12.34
C ASP A 108 -3.96 0.44 -11.78
N GLY A 109 -4.11 0.35 -10.48
CA GLY A 109 -4.85 -0.74 -9.82
C GLY A 109 -6.33 -0.78 -10.20
N ILE A 110 -7.00 0.38 -10.31
CA ILE A 110 -8.38 0.48 -10.79
C ILE A 110 -8.49 -0.04 -12.22
N LEU A 111 -7.60 0.38 -13.11
CA LEU A 111 -7.61 -0.07 -14.50
C LEU A 111 -7.34 -1.58 -14.61
N LEU A 112 -6.43 -2.12 -13.81
CA LEU A 112 -6.13 -3.55 -13.76
C LEU A 112 -7.30 -4.38 -13.23
N SER A 113 -8.12 -3.84 -12.33
CA SER A 113 -9.28 -4.56 -11.78
C SER A 113 -10.40 -4.78 -12.81
N GLY A 114 -10.48 -3.94 -13.82
CA GLY A 114 -11.58 -3.94 -14.79
C GLY A 114 -12.94 -3.55 -14.19
N ALA A 115 -12.97 -3.10 -12.94
CA ALA A 115 -14.17 -2.59 -12.28
C ALA A 115 -14.58 -1.21 -12.83
N PRO A 116 -15.86 -0.94 -13.00
CA PRO A 116 -16.35 0.41 -13.21
C PRO A 116 -15.88 1.36 -12.11
N TYR A 117 -15.54 2.58 -12.47
CA TYR A 117 -15.14 3.57 -11.47
C TYR A 117 -15.67 4.97 -11.78
N GLN A 118 -15.84 5.76 -10.72
CA GLN A 118 -16.16 7.18 -10.79
C GLN A 118 -15.22 7.97 -9.91
N ARG A 119 -14.91 9.19 -10.34
CA ARG A 119 -14.05 10.10 -9.58
C ARG A 119 -14.87 11.22 -8.96
N TYR A 120 -14.72 11.40 -7.65
CA TYR A 120 -15.27 12.57 -6.97
C TYR A 120 -14.23 13.67 -6.79
N ARG A 121 -14.69 14.90 -6.54
CA ARG A 121 -13.82 16.05 -6.35
C ARG A 121 -12.99 15.88 -5.09
N HIS A 122 -11.73 16.31 -5.14
CA HIS A 122 -10.76 16.15 -4.06
C HIS A 122 -11.30 16.68 -2.72
N ASN A 123 -11.30 15.82 -1.69
CA ASN A 123 -11.81 16.10 -0.35
C ASN A 123 -13.27 16.62 -0.30
N ASP A 124 -14.08 16.39 -1.34
CA ASP A 124 -15.47 16.79 -1.40
C ASP A 124 -16.38 15.62 -0.99
N TYR A 125 -16.66 15.55 0.30
CA TYR A 125 -17.49 14.49 0.87
C TYR A 125 -18.96 14.61 0.47
N GLU A 126 -19.46 15.82 0.20
CA GLU A 126 -20.84 16.01 -0.30
C GLU A 126 -20.99 15.41 -1.70
N HIS A 127 -19.99 15.60 -2.57
CA HIS A 127 -20.00 14.96 -3.89
C HIS A 127 -19.88 13.43 -3.77
N LEU A 128 -19.09 12.92 -2.83
CA LEU A 128 -19.01 11.48 -2.58
C LEU A 128 -20.36 10.92 -2.11
N GLU A 129 -21.05 11.58 -1.19
CA GLU A 129 -22.37 11.18 -0.71
C GLU A 129 -23.42 11.18 -1.83
N GLN A 130 -23.41 12.17 -2.72
CA GLN A 130 -24.28 12.22 -3.88
C GLN A 130 -24.06 11.03 -4.83
N LEU A 131 -22.80 10.62 -5.04
CA LEU A 131 -22.48 9.43 -5.85
C LEU A 131 -22.98 8.16 -5.17
N LEU A 132 -22.76 8.01 -3.86
CA LEU A 132 -23.23 6.86 -3.08
C LEU A 132 -24.76 6.74 -3.09
N ALA A 133 -25.48 7.87 -2.95
CA ALA A 133 -26.92 7.88 -3.01
C ALA A 133 -27.45 7.37 -4.35
N LYS A 134 -26.87 7.83 -5.47
CA LYS A 134 -27.22 7.34 -6.82
C LYS A 134 -26.96 5.84 -6.98
N VAL A 135 -25.87 5.32 -6.45
CA VAL A 135 -25.58 3.88 -6.51
C VAL A 135 -26.62 3.09 -5.72
N ASN A 136 -26.99 3.56 -4.52
CA ASN A 136 -27.99 2.91 -3.69
C ASN A 136 -29.37 2.90 -4.37
N GLU A 137 -29.77 3.97 -5.05
CA GLU A 137 -31.02 4.03 -5.82
C GLU A 137 -31.00 3.02 -6.99
N LEU A 138 -29.88 2.94 -7.73
CA LEU A 138 -29.71 1.96 -8.81
C LEU A 138 -29.78 0.52 -8.29
N CYS A 139 -29.09 0.22 -7.18
CA CYS A 139 -29.14 -1.12 -6.58
C CYS A 139 -30.55 -1.50 -6.17
N ARG A 140 -31.31 -0.62 -5.51
CA ARG A 140 -32.70 -0.87 -5.11
C ARG A 140 -33.60 -1.13 -6.33
N SER A 141 -33.48 -0.34 -7.38
CA SER A 141 -34.29 -0.51 -8.60
C SER A 141 -34.05 -1.86 -9.32
N VAL A 142 -32.92 -2.48 -9.12
CA VAL A 142 -32.59 -3.81 -9.68
C VAL A 142 -33.14 -4.95 -8.83
N TYR A 143 -33.28 -4.75 -7.50
CA TYR A 143 -33.74 -5.81 -6.58
C TYR A 143 -35.28 -5.77 -6.35
N ASP A 144 -35.95 -4.64 -6.62
CA ASP A 144 -37.38 -4.47 -6.42
C ASP A 144 -38.21 -4.70 -7.72
N GLY A 145 -37.58 -5.08 -8.82
CA GLY A 145 -38.20 -5.42 -10.12
C GLY A 145 -38.02 -6.87 -10.49
#